data_ed8e8cb4a8258aea5a9b4d883ce104f9
#
_entry.id   ed8e8cb4a8258aea5a9b4d883ce104f9
#
_cell.length_a   1.000
_cell.length_b   1.000
_cell.length_c   1.000
_cell.angle_alpha   90.00
_cell.angle_beta   90.00
_cell.angle_gamma   90.00
#
_symmetry.space_group_name_H-M   'P 1'
#
loop_
_entity.id
_entity.type
_entity.pdbx_description
1 polymer ?
#
loop_
_entity_poly.entity_id
_entity_poly.type
_entity_poly.pdbx_seq_one_letter_code
_entity_poly.pdbx_strand_id
1 'polypeptide(L)'
;MRRVRMSFYEDNLLSASRFLLSIIILSASFMFFQIMGWMELLGKGSKFSGTNNGAPYLYMMSGIHLLHFFVGFVILALRYYSFAKKSGDPAEILLTVTNPYEKVKLRILSAYWAYLDYVWLLMFIVILIKTR
;
A
#
# COMPACT_ATOMS: atom_id res chain seq x y z
N MET A 1 2.56 -8.42 3.59
CA MET A 1 3.43 -8.82 2.45
C MET A 1 4.30 -10.04 2.72
N ARG A 2 4.95 -10.19 3.88
CA ARG A 2 5.81 -11.36 4.18
C ARG A 2 5.05 -12.69 4.05
N ARG A 3 3.84 -12.80 4.60
CA ARG A 3 2.99 -14.01 4.51
C ARG A 3 2.58 -14.36 3.09
N VAL A 4 2.30 -13.37 2.25
CA VAL A 4 1.99 -13.58 0.82
C VAL A 4 3.15 -14.27 0.11
N ARG A 5 4.38 -13.80 0.35
CA ARG A 5 5.58 -14.43 -0.22
C ARG A 5 5.78 -15.86 0.28
N MET A 6 5.61 -16.09 1.59
CA MET A 6 5.76 -17.45 2.16
C MET A 6 4.76 -18.40 1.54
N SER A 7 3.47 -18.05 1.49
CA SER A 7 2.45 -18.90 0.88
C SER A 7 2.68 -19.13 -0.62
N PHE A 8 3.25 -18.15 -1.32
CA PHE A 8 3.63 -18.32 -2.72
C PHE A 8 4.81 -19.29 -2.89
N TYR A 9 5.80 -19.27 -1.98
CA TYR A 9 6.92 -20.21 -2.00
C TYR A 9 6.53 -21.62 -1.55
N GLU A 10 5.43 -21.76 -0.80
CA GLU A 10 4.84 -23.05 -0.37
C GLU A 10 3.85 -23.61 -1.42
N ASP A 11 3.87 -23.10 -2.65
CA ASP A 11 3.04 -23.51 -3.78
C ASP A 11 1.51 -23.35 -3.53
N ASN A 12 1.12 -22.51 -2.56
CA ASN A 12 -0.27 -22.29 -2.19
C ASN A 12 -0.80 -20.94 -2.69
N LEU A 13 -1.17 -20.90 -3.98
CA LEU A 13 -1.64 -19.69 -4.64
C LEU A 13 -2.96 -19.16 -4.06
N LEU A 14 -3.85 -20.07 -3.60
CA LEU A 14 -5.11 -19.70 -2.96
C LEU A 14 -4.87 -18.94 -1.63
N SER A 15 -3.95 -19.43 -0.81
CA SER A 15 -3.59 -18.73 0.42
C SER A 15 -2.91 -17.40 0.13
N ALA A 16 -2.04 -17.33 -0.88
CA ALA A 16 -1.42 -16.08 -1.30
C ALA A 16 -2.47 -15.05 -1.77
N SER A 17 -3.47 -15.47 -2.54
CA SER A 17 -4.55 -14.57 -2.99
C SER A 17 -5.42 -14.07 -1.83
N ARG A 18 -5.74 -14.91 -0.85
CA ARG A 18 -6.49 -14.51 0.37
C ARG A 18 -5.72 -13.47 1.20
N PHE A 19 -4.40 -13.66 1.37
CA PHE A 19 -3.57 -12.67 2.05
C PHE A 19 -3.46 -11.36 1.27
N LEU A 20 -3.41 -11.41 -0.07
CA LEU A 20 -3.47 -10.21 -0.90
C LEU A 20 -4.80 -9.47 -0.73
N LEU A 21 -5.93 -10.19 -0.72
CA LEU A 21 -7.24 -9.61 -0.45
C LEU A 21 -7.29 -8.90 0.90
N SER A 22 -6.77 -9.52 1.95
CA SER A 22 -6.72 -8.92 3.29
C SER A 22 -5.90 -7.62 3.30
N ILE A 23 -4.79 -7.58 2.56
CA ILE A 23 -3.97 -6.37 2.42
C ILE A 23 -4.73 -5.29 1.64
N ILE A 24 -5.45 -5.65 0.58
CA ILE A 24 -6.27 -4.70 -0.20
C ILE A 24 -7.34 -4.06 0.70
N ILE A 25 -8.08 -4.86 1.48
CA ILE A 25 -9.11 -4.36 2.38
C ILE A 25 -8.51 -3.40 3.43
N LEU A 26 -7.38 -3.80 4.04
CA LEU A 26 -6.69 -2.97 5.02
C LEU A 26 -6.18 -1.66 4.40
N SER A 27 -5.64 -1.73 3.19
CA SER A 27 -5.15 -0.56 2.44
C SER A 27 -6.28 0.38 2.05
N ALA A 28 -7.44 -0.14 1.63
CA ALA A 28 -8.63 0.64 1.32
C ALA A 28 -9.17 1.35 2.59
N SER A 29 -9.21 0.65 3.72
CA SER A 29 -9.60 1.25 5.01
C SER A 29 -8.66 2.37 5.40
N PHE A 30 -7.35 2.16 5.27
CA PHE A 30 -6.34 3.19 5.55
C PHE A 30 -6.53 4.43 4.66
N MET A 31 -6.75 4.23 3.37
CA MET A 31 -7.01 5.32 2.42
C MET A 31 -8.26 6.12 2.80
N PHE A 32 -9.32 5.44 3.21
CA PHE A 32 -10.55 6.07 3.67
C PHE A 32 -10.31 6.97 4.89
N PHE A 33 -9.60 6.49 5.90
CA PHE A 33 -9.27 7.30 7.09
C PHE A 33 -8.35 8.48 6.76
N GLN A 34 -7.42 8.31 5.82
CA GLN A 34 -6.56 9.41 5.36
C GLN A 34 -7.37 10.53 4.70
N ILE A 35 -8.32 10.19 3.86
CA ILE A 35 -9.20 11.17 3.19
C ILE A 35 -10.06 11.90 4.24
N MET A 36 -10.62 11.18 5.21
CA MET A 36 -11.39 11.80 6.29
C MET A 36 -10.54 12.78 7.12
N GLY A 37 -9.31 12.38 7.47
CA GLY A 37 -8.37 13.27 8.16
C GLY A 37 -8.05 14.54 7.38
N TRP A 38 -7.91 14.43 6.06
CA TRP A 38 -7.71 15.59 5.19
C TRP A 38 -8.92 16.51 5.15
N MET A 39 -10.13 15.96 5.05
CA MET A 39 -11.37 16.75 5.07
C MET A 39 -11.53 17.51 6.38
N GLU A 40 -11.21 16.90 7.51
CA GLU A 40 -11.25 17.54 8.81
C GLU A 40 -10.21 18.68 8.92
N LEU A 41 -9.01 18.47 8.40
CA LEU A 41 -7.94 19.46 8.42
C LEU A 41 -8.29 20.69 7.58
N LEU A 42 -8.89 20.48 6.41
CA LEU A 42 -9.40 21.54 5.53
C LEU A 42 -10.58 22.30 6.17
N GLY A 43 -11.48 21.58 6.86
CA GLY A 43 -12.64 22.17 7.55
C GLY A 43 -12.23 23.07 8.73
N LYS A 44 -11.11 22.79 9.40
CA LYS A 44 -10.59 23.61 10.50
C LYS A 44 -9.87 24.90 10.02
N GLY A 45 -9.94 25.23 8.75
CA GLY A 45 -9.40 26.48 8.20
C GLY A 45 -7.87 26.54 8.11
N SER A 46 -7.19 25.40 8.18
CA SER A 46 -5.76 25.30 7.92
C SER A 46 -5.50 25.53 6.43
N LYS A 47 -5.67 26.79 5.97
CA LYS A 47 -5.51 27.16 4.57
C LYS A 47 -4.05 27.00 4.14
N PHE A 48 -3.85 26.63 2.89
CA PHE A 48 -2.54 26.57 2.23
C PHE A 48 -1.71 27.86 2.38
N SER A 49 -2.36 28.98 2.69
CA SER A 49 -1.81 30.35 2.77
C SER A 49 -1.76 30.91 4.20
N GLY A 50 -1.79 30.09 5.23
CA GLY A 50 -1.67 30.57 6.63
C GLY A 50 -0.23 30.91 7.00
N THR A 51 -0.07 31.89 7.90
CA THR A 51 1.20 32.37 8.46
C THR A 51 2.05 31.32 9.20
N ASN A 52 1.52 30.11 9.41
CA ASN A 52 2.28 28.99 9.94
C ASN A 52 2.95 28.21 8.79
N ASN A 53 4.24 28.43 8.63
CA ASN A 53 5.09 27.87 7.56
C ASN A 53 5.13 26.31 7.49
N GLY A 54 4.46 25.58 8.37
CA GLY A 54 4.45 24.11 8.40
C GLY A 54 3.30 23.46 7.63
N ALA A 55 2.14 24.10 7.49
CA ALA A 55 0.95 23.51 6.88
C ALA A 55 1.13 23.16 5.39
N PRO A 56 1.72 24.04 4.52
CA PRO A 56 1.92 23.73 3.11
C PRO A 56 2.80 22.50 2.88
N TYR A 57 3.87 22.35 3.67
CA TYR A 57 4.77 21.19 3.58
C TYR A 57 4.07 19.89 3.95
N LEU A 58 3.19 19.94 4.95
CA LEU A 58 2.40 18.80 5.40
C LEU A 58 1.45 18.31 4.29
N TYR A 59 0.76 19.22 3.64
CA TYR A 59 -0.12 18.90 2.51
C TYR A 59 0.66 18.34 1.32
N MET A 60 1.79 18.96 0.97
CA MET A 60 2.60 18.50 -0.14
C MET A 60 3.16 17.10 0.11
N MET A 61 3.77 16.86 1.28
CA MET A 61 4.34 15.56 1.63
C MET A 61 3.28 14.46 1.72
N SER A 62 2.15 14.72 2.38
CA SER A 62 1.09 13.73 2.50
C SER A 62 0.39 13.49 1.16
N GLY A 63 0.28 14.49 0.29
CA GLY A 63 -0.26 14.35 -1.06
C GLY A 63 0.61 13.47 -1.96
N ILE A 64 1.92 13.69 -1.95
CA ILE A 64 2.88 12.83 -2.68
C ILE A 64 2.84 11.41 -2.15
N HIS A 65 2.76 11.22 -0.84
CA HIS A 65 2.63 9.90 -0.23
C HIS A 65 1.34 9.20 -0.65
N LEU A 66 0.21 9.91 -0.66
CA LEU A 66 -1.08 9.38 -1.10
C LEU A 66 -1.04 8.94 -2.57
N LEU A 67 -0.38 9.72 -3.43
CA LEU A 67 -0.20 9.36 -4.84
C LEU A 67 0.62 8.07 -4.99
N HIS A 68 1.74 7.94 -4.28
CA HIS A 68 2.53 6.71 -4.27
C HIS A 68 1.74 5.51 -3.73
N PHE A 69 0.97 5.73 -2.67
CA PHE A 69 0.10 4.71 -2.10
C PHE A 69 -0.95 4.25 -3.11
N PHE A 70 -1.57 5.18 -3.85
CA PHE A 70 -2.55 4.86 -4.89
C PHE A 70 -1.95 3.99 -6.01
N VAL A 71 -0.76 4.34 -6.49
CA VAL A 71 -0.03 3.54 -7.48
C VAL A 71 0.22 2.12 -6.95
N GLY A 72 0.71 2.00 -5.72
CA GLY A 72 0.92 0.71 -5.06
C GLY A 72 -0.35 -0.11 -4.93
N PHE A 73 -1.47 0.54 -4.60
CA PHE A 73 -2.78 -0.08 -4.48
C PHE A 73 -3.26 -0.65 -5.81
N VAL A 74 -3.12 0.10 -6.91
CA VAL A 74 -3.47 -0.37 -8.26
C VAL A 74 -2.64 -1.61 -8.64
N ILE A 75 -1.33 -1.58 -8.41
CA ILE A 75 -0.46 -2.73 -8.68
C ILE A 75 -0.88 -3.94 -7.85
N LEU A 76 -1.23 -3.73 -6.57
CA LEU A 76 -1.69 -4.80 -5.68
C LEU A 76 -2.99 -5.43 -6.17
N ALA A 77 -3.96 -4.60 -6.61
CA ALA A 77 -5.23 -5.05 -7.14
C ALA A 77 -5.05 -5.87 -8.44
N LEU A 78 -4.19 -5.42 -9.34
CA LEU A 78 -3.84 -6.15 -10.56
C LEU A 78 -3.21 -7.52 -10.25
N ARG A 79 -2.38 -7.58 -9.21
CA ARG A 79 -1.77 -8.84 -8.75
C ARG A 79 -2.79 -9.80 -8.16
N TYR A 80 -3.68 -9.28 -7.33
CA TYR A 80 -4.77 -10.08 -6.78
C TYR A 80 -5.63 -10.68 -7.90
N TYR A 81 -6.04 -9.85 -8.87
CA TYR A 81 -6.84 -10.32 -10.00
C TYR A 81 -6.12 -11.40 -10.82
N SER A 82 -4.83 -11.20 -11.09
CA SER A 82 -4.02 -12.19 -11.81
C SER A 82 -3.93 -13.52 -11.07
N PHE A 83 -3.74 -13.50 -9.75
CA PHE A 83 -3.66 -14.72 -8.95
C PHE A 83 -5.02 -15.40 -8.77
N ALA A 84 -6.08 -14.62 -8.56
CA ALA A 84 -7.42 -15.14 -8.45
C ALA A 84 -7.87 -15.85 -9.74
N LYS A 85 -7.56 -15.29 -10.91
CA LYS A 85 -7.87 -15.90 -12.21
C LYS A 85 -7.12 -17.21 -12.43
N LYS A 86 -5.85 -17.27 -12.06
CA LYS A 86 -4.98 -18.44 -12.28
C LYS A 86 -5.17 -19.55 -11.22
N SER A 87 -5.80 -19.25 -10.10
CA SER A 87 -5.98 -20.20 -9.01
C SER A 87 -7.01 -21.30 -9.32
N GLY A 88 -7.74 -21.20 -10.43
CA GLY A 88 -8.73 -22.17 -10.88
C GLY A 88 -8.15 -23.37 -11.65
N ASP A 89 -6.93 -23.27 -12.18
CA ASP A 89 -6.30 -24.32 -12.98
C ASP A 89 -4.99 -24.78 -12.33
N PRO A 90 -4.86 -26.09 -11.99
CA PRO A 90 -3.64 -26.62 -11.39
C PRO A 90 -2.38 -26.44 -12.26
N ALA A 91 -2.53 -26.49 -13.58
CA ALA A 91 -1.42 -26.28 -14.51
C ALA A 91 -0.92 -24.82 -14.49
N GLU A 92 -1.84 -23.84 -14.44
CA GLU A 92 -1.50 -22.41 -14.32
C GLU A 92 -0.89 -22.09 -12.95
N ILE A 93 -1.32 -22.75 -11.89
CA ILE A 93 -0.73 -22.62 -10.55
C ILE A 93 0.75 -23.01 -10.61
N LEU A 94 1.05 -24.21 -11.14
CA LEU A 94 2.41 -24.71 -11.23
C LEU A 94 3.30 -23.80 -12.07
N LEU A 95 2.83 -23.38 -13.24
CA LEU A 95 3.56 -22.47 -14.13
C LEU A 95 3.84 -21.12 -13.43
N THR A 96 2.86 -20.59 -12.70
CA THR A 96 2.99 -19.28 -12.03
C THR A 96 3.98 -19.35 -10.86
N VAL A 97 3.92 -20.40 -10.07
CA VAL A 97 4.79 -20.57 -8.88
C VAL A 97 6.23 -20.91 -9.26
N THR A 98 6.41 -21.69 -10.33
CA THR A 98 7.74 -22.06 -10.83
C THR A 98 8.43 -20.89 -11.57
N ASN A 99 7.66 -19.90 -12.04
CA ASN A 99 8.19 -18.78 -12.81
C ASN A 99 9.02 -17.83 -11.93
N PRO A 100 10.34 -17.68 -12.19
CA PRO A 100 11.21 -16.81 -11.40
C PRO A 100 10.80 -15.32 -11.48
N TYR A 101 10.21 -14.88 -12.59
CA TYR A 101 9.73 -13.50 -12.75
C TYR A 101 8.61 -13.14 -11.78
N GLU A 102 7.70 -14.07 -11.48
CA GLU A 102 6.62 -13.81 -10.52
C GLU A 102 7.17 -13.69 -9.09
N LYS A 103 8.18 -14.46 -8.74
CA LYS A 103 8.90 -14.34 -7.45
C LYS A 103 9.57 -12.97 -7.31
N VAL A 104 10.26 -12.50 -8.34
CA VAL A 104 10.91 -11.18 -8.37
C VAL A 104 9.87 -10.05 -8.25
N LYS A 105 8.78 -10.12 -8.99
CA LYS A 105 7.69 -9.12 -8.92
C LYS A 105 7.07 -9.02 -7.53
N LEU A 106 6.82 -10.16 -6.85
CA LEU A 106 6.34 -10.16 -5.46
C LEU A 106 7.37 -9.58 -4.49
N ARG A 107 8.66 -9.83 -4.74
CA ARG A 107 9.74 -9.28 -3.92
C ARG A 107 9.80 -7.75 -4.05
N ILE A 108 9.73 -7.23 -5.29
CA ILE A 108 9.72 -5.79 -5.56
C ILE A 108 8.48 -5.15 -4.92
N LEU A 109 7.30 -5.74 -5.11
CA LEU A 109 6.06 -5.25 -4.51
C LEU A 109 6.14 -5.21 -2.98
N SER A 110 6.72 -6.25 -2.37
CA SER A 110 6.92 -6.30 -0.91
C SER A 110 7.89 -5.21 -0.41
N ALA A 111 8.96 -4.92 -1.17
CA ALA A 111 9.90 -3.86 -0.84
C ALA A 111 9.27 -2.48 -1.00
N TYR A 112 8.48 -2.29 -2.04
CA TYR A 112 7.73 -1.05 -2.28
C TYR A 112 6.75 -0.74 -1.13
N TRP A 113 6.00 -1.73 -0.65
CA TRP A 113 5.09 -1.56 0.49
C TRP A 113 5.85 -1.25 1.78
N ALA A 114 6.97 -1.93 2.04
CA ALA A 114 7.80 -1.62 3.19
C ALA A 114 8.34 -0.17 3.14
N TYR A 115 8.75 0.29 1.96
CA TYR A 115 9.18 1.67 1.75
C TYR A 115 8.05 2.67 2.06
N LEU A 116 6.82 2.42 1.59
CA LEU A 116 5.66 3.27 1.88
C LEU A 116 5.36 3.36 3.38
N ASP A 117 5.43 2.23 4.08
CA ASP A 117 5.22 2.17 5.53
C ASP A 117 6.29 2.98 6.28
N TYR A 118 7.56 2.88 5.87
CA TYR A 118 8.66 3.67 6.44
C TYR A 118 8.47 5.17 6.23
N VAL A 119 8.13 5.59 5.03
CA VAL A 119 7.88 7.00 4.71
C VAL A 119 6.72 7.54 5.54
N TRP A 120 5.64 6.77 5.67
CA TRP A 120 4.50 7.15 6.50
C TRP A 120 4.87 7.33 7.97
N LEU A 121 5.62 6.38 8.53
CA LEU A 121 6.07 6.42 9.91
C LEU A 121 6.98 7.62 10.16
N LEU A 122 7.89 7.91 9.23
CA LEU A 122 8.76 9.08 9.31
C LEU A 122 7.95 10.37 9.28
N MET A 123 6.98 10.50 8.38
CA MET A 123 6.09 11.67 8.33
C MET A 123 5.29 11.82 9.63
N PHE A 124 4.77 10.73 10.18
CA PHE A 124 4.04 10.74 11.44
C PHE A 124 4.90 11.25 12.60
N ILE A 125 6.15 10.80 12.71
CA ILE A 125 7.10 11.26 13.72
C ILE A 125 7.38 12.77 13.56
N VAL A 126 7.61 13.23 12.33
CA VAL A 126 7.88 14.68 12.06
C VAL A 126 6.69 15.54 12.47
N ILE A 127 5.47 15.09 12.16
CA ILE A 127 4.24 15.77 12.57
C ILE A 127 4.14 15.82 14.09
N LEU A 128 4.38 14.70 14.77
CA LEU A 128 4.28 14.58 16.21
C LEU A 128 5.30 15.48 16.95
N ILE A 129 6.50 15.64 16.42
CA ILE A 129 7.53 16.55 16.95
C ILE A 129 7.11 18.01 16.77
N LYS A 130 6.50 18.35 15.62
CA LYS A 130 6.09 19.74 15.35
C LYS A 130 4.81 20.18 16.05
N THR A 131 3.98 19.24 16.49
CA THR A 131 2.74 19.54 17.22
C THR A 131 2.94 19.60 18.74
N ARG A 132 4.14 19.28 19.21
CA ARG A 132 4.56 19.41 20.61
C ARG A 132 5.28 20.72 20.87
#